data_e77eba1d6f9695106bf561e31443b135
#
_entry.id   e77eba1d6f9695106bf561e31443b135
#
_cell.length_a   1.000
_cell.length_b   1.000
_cell.length_c   1.000
_cell.angle_alpha   90.00
_cell.angle_beta   90.00
_cell.angle_gamma   90.00
#
_symmetry.space_group_name_H-M   'P 1'
#
loop_
_entity.id
_entity.type
_entity.pdbx_description
1 polymer ?
#
loop_
_entity_poly.entity_id
_entity_poly.type
_entity_poly.pdbx_seq_one_letter_code
_entity_poly.pdbx_strand_id
1 'polypeptide(L)'
;FLIIIIFWASFEQAGGLMNLYAFEKTDRTISFLNNWIFPASWFQSVNPLMIIIFGLPISSFWLKLKKQGYETSSIFKMIIGLAIMGTGFIFMYFASNESSQYGKSAMYWIFLAYFFHTIGELCASPVILSFITKLAPLKYVSSIMGIYFASIGIGNKFAGMIGQSSQEYGESEIFFMIFIFCLMISLLLIFFIKKLNRLCHNADI
;
A
#
# COMPACT_ATOMS: atom_id res chain seq x y z
N PHE A 1 1.90 9.91 -12.65
CA PHE A 1 0.51 9.44 -12.44
C PHE A 1 0.39 7.92 -12.49
N LEU A 2 1.10 7.20 -13.37
CA LEU A 2 1.01 5.72 -13.44
C LEU A 2 1.31 5.04 -12.08
N ILE A 3 2.37 5.48 -11.37
CA ILE A 3 2.72 4.94 -10.05
C ILE A 3 1.60 5.18 -9.02
N ILE A 4 0.86 6.29 -9.15
CA ILE A 4 -0.27 6.62 -8.28
C ILE A 4 -1.42 5.63 -8.50
N ILE A 5 -1.74 5.35 -9.76
CA ILE A 5 -2.78 4.38 -10.13
C ILE A 5 -2.44 3.00 -9.57
N ILE A 6 -1.19 2.54 -9.77
CA ILE A 6 -0.73 1.24 -9.28
C ILE A 6 -0.76 1.17 -7.75
N PHE A 7 -0.28 2.23 -7.10
CA PHE A 7 -0.27 2.32 -5.65
C PHE A 7 -1.69 2.20 -5.07
N TRP A 8 -2.62 3.04 -5.56
CA TRP A 8 -3.99 3.03 -5.06
C TRP A 8 -4.77 1.78 -5.45
N ALA A 9 -4.53 1.21 -6.65
CA ALA A 9 -5.12 -0.07 -7.03
C ALA A 9 -4.74 -1.21 -6.08
N SER A 10 -3.51 -1.20 -5.59
CA SER A 10 -3.04 -2.18 -4.61
C SER A 10 -3.49 -1.84 -3.19
N PHE A 11 -3.40 -0.57 -2.77
CA PHE A 11 -3.74 -0.12 -1.43
C PHE A 11 -5.22 -0.35 -1.09
N GLU A 12 -6.12 -0.07 -2.03
CA GLU A 12 -7.58 -0.21 -1.85
C GLU A 12 -8.05 -1.67 -1.69
N GLN A 13 -7.16 -2.65 -1.90
CA GLN A 13 -7.47 -4.03 -1.54
C GLN A 13 -7.72 -4.20 -0.02
N ALA A 14 -7.18 -3.31 0.79
CA ALA A 14 -7.42 -3.29 2.24
C ALA A 14 -8.90 -3.10 2.59
N GLY A 15 -9.60 -2.19 1.87
CA GLY A 15 -11.04 -1.98 2.02
C GLY A 15 -11.92 -2.99 1.26
N GLY A 16 -11.38 -3.60 0.21
CA GLY A 16 -12.06 -4.56 -0.66
C GLY A 16 -11.77 -6.02 -0.28
N LEU A 17 -10.89 -6.64 -1.08
CA LEU A 17 -10.61 -8.08 -1.00
C LEU A 17 -10.11 -8.52 0.40
N MET A 18 -9.21 -7.76 1.03
CA MET A 18 -8.69 -8.13 2.35
C MET A 18 -9.77 -8.06 3.44
N ASN A 19 -10.70 -7.10 3.34
CA ASN A 19 -11.80 -7.00 4.31
C ASN A 19 -12.82 -8.15 4.13
N LEU A 20 -13.10 -8.52 2.88
CA LEU A 20 -13.94 -9.68 2.58
C LEU A 20 -13.29 -10.97 3.10
N TYR A 21 -11.99 -11.15 2.80
CA TYR A 21 -11.18 -12.25 3.31
C TYR A 21 -11.21 -12.32 4.85
N ALA A 22 -11.03 -11.18 5.52
CA ALA A 22 -11.10 -11.09 6.98
C ALA A 22 -12.46 -11.56 7.54
N PHE A 23 -13.53 -11.26 6.82
CA PHE A 23 -14.89 -11.68 7.22
C PHE A 23 -15.11 -13.17 7.04
N GLU A 24 -14.73 -13.74 5.91
CA GLU A 24 -15.07 -15.10 5.50
C GLU A 24 -14.06 -16.15 5.97
N LYS A 25 -12.77 -15.84 5.88
CA LYS A 25 -11.66 -16.81 5.96
C LYS A 25 -10.77 -16.69 7.20
N THR A 26 -10.97 -15.67 8.04
CA THR A 26 -10.14 -15.47 9.23
C THR A 26 -10.85 -15.94 10.50
N ASP A 27 -10.12 -16.67 11.35
CA ASP A 27 -10.58 -16.93 12.71
C ASP A 27 -10.43 -15.65 13.55
N ARG A 28 -11.56 -15.03 13.84
CA ARG A 28 -11.65 -13.77 14.59
C ARG A 28 -12.04 -13.97 16.05
N THR A 29 -11.97 -15.21 16.53
CA THR A 29 -12.36 -15.56 17.89
C THR A 29 -11.25 -15.23 18.88
N ILE A 30 -11.55 -14.42 19.87
CA ILE A 30 -10.63 -14.06 20.96
C ILE A 30 -11.02 -14.87 22.21
N SER A 31 -10.34 -15.99 22.41
CA SER A 31 -10.69 -16.99 23.43
C SER A 31 -10.65 -16.44 24.86
N PHE A 32 -9.68 -15.56 25.19
CA PHE A 32 -9.55 -14.97 26.54
C PHE A 32 -10.62 -13.91 26.87
N LEU A 33 -11.41 -13.46 25.85
CA LEU A 33 -12.55 -12.56 26.01
C LEU A 33 -13.89 -13.29 25.83
N ASN A 34 -14.05 -14.42 26.47
CA ASN A 34 -15.28 -15.24 26.38
C ASN A 34 -15.66 -15.63 24.93
N ASN A 35 -14.68 -15.97 24.10
CA ASN A 35 -14.86 -16.27 22.69
C ASN A 35 -15.53 -15.11 21.89
N TRP A 36 -15.23 -13.88 22.30
CA TRP A 36 -15.71 -12.71 21.55
C TRP A 36 -15.16 -12.69 20.13
N ILE A 37 -16.04 -12.39 19.16
CA ILE A 37 -15.67 -12.36 17.74
C ILE A 37 -15.29 -10.93 17.36
N PHE A 38 -14.03 -10.72 16.99
CA PHE A 38 -13.51 -9.44 16.51
C PHE A 38 -14.22 -9.03 15.20
N PRO A 39 -14.87 -7.83 15.11
CA PRO A 39 -15.55 -7.39 13.91
C PRO A 39 -14.56 -7.22 12.74
N ALA A 40 -14.88 -7.81 11.58
CA ALA A 40 -13.98 -7.73 10.40
C ALA A 40 -13.70 -6.28 9.97
N SER A 41 -14.70 -5.39 10.04
CA SER A 41 -14.54 -3.97 9.71
C SER A 41 -13.54 -3.23 10.60
N TRP A 42 -13.25 -3.72 11.80
CA TRP A 42 -12.26 -3.11 12.70
C TRP A 42 -10.84 -3.26 12.21
N PHE A 43 -10.54 -4.24 11.35
CA PHE A 43 -9.22 -4.33 10.71
C PHE A 43 -8.89 -3.08 9.90
N GLN A 44 -9.88 -2.43 9.30
CA GLN A 44 -9.66 -1.16 8.59
C GLN A 44 -9.22 -0.03 9.52
N SER A 45 -9.59 -0.07 10.81
CA SER A 45 -9.14 0.91 11.81
C SER A 45 -7.68 0.72 12.23
N VAL A 46 -7.08 -0.43 11.90
CA VAL A 46 -5.66 -0.72 12.19
C VAL A 46 -4.76 0.25 11.41
N ASN A 47 -5.09 0.55 10.15
CA ASN A 47 -4.31 1.47 9.33
C ASN A 47 -4.23 2.89 9.96
N PRO A 48 -5.32 3.63 10.23
CA PRO A 48 -5.23 4.96 10.85
C PRO A 48 -4.58 4.94 12.23
N LEU A 49 -4.77 3.88 13.02
CA LEU A 49 -4.08 3.73 14.30
C LEU A 49 -2.56 3.63 14.12
N MET A 50 -2.11 2.81 13.16
CA MET A 50 -0.69 2.67 12.85
C MET A 50 -0.10 3.95 12.24
N ILE A 51 -0.87 4.73 11.46
CA ILE A 51 -0.43 6.04 10.96
C ILE A 51 -0.10 6.98 12.13
N ILE A 52 -0.92 7.00 13.16
CA ILE A 52 -0.68 7.84 14.36
C ILE A 52 0.61 7.37 15.08
N ILE A 53 0.82 6.07 15.21
CA ILE A 53 1.97 5.50 15.91
C ILE A 53 3.27 5.68 15.10
N PHE A 54 3.25 5.39 13.80
CA PHE A 54 4.45 5.30 12.96
C PHE A 54 4.74 6.56 12.14
N GLY A 55 3.82 7.52 12.06
CA GLY A 55 3.98 8.73 11.25
C GLY A 55 5.23 9.54 11.62
N LEU A 56 5.41 9.85 12.91
CA LEU A 56 6.61 10.54 13.40
C LEU A 56 7.90 9.71 13.26
N PRO A 57 7.95 8.43 13.67
CA PRO A 57 9.12 7.56 13.46
C PRO A 57 9.56 7.50 11.99
N ILE A 58 8.65 7.26 11.04
CA ILE A 58 8.97 7.16 9.61
C ILE A 58 9.47 8.50 9.06
N SER A 59 8.82 9.61 9.42
CA SER A 59 9.28 10.95 9.03
C SER A 59 10.69 11.23 9.56
N SER A 60 10.95 10.92 10.82
CA SER A 60 12.26 11.08 11.46
C SER A 60 13.33 10.21 10.81
N PHE A 61 12.98 8.99 10.42
CA PHE A 61 13.85 8.06 9.70
C PHE A 61 14.31 8.67 8.36
N TRP A 62 13.39 9.19 7.55
CA TRP A 62 13.74 9.83 6.27
C TRP A 62 14.61 11.07 6.45
N LEU A 63 14.34 11.89 7.48
CA LEU A 63 15.18 13.06 7.79
C LEU A 63 16.60 12.64 8.20
N LYS A 64 16.74 11.56 8.99
CA LYS A 64 18.04 11.02 9.38
C LYS A 64 18.84 10.52 8.18
N LEU A 65 18.20 9.77 7.27
CA LEU A 65 18.84 9.30 6.04
C LEU A 65 19.31 10.46 5.17
N LYS A 66 18.50 11.49 5.00
CA LYS A 66 18.89 12.70 4.25
C LYS A 66 20.12 13.39 4.87
N LYS A 67 20.17 13.53 6.19
CA LYS A 67 21.32 14.10 6.91
C LYS A 67 22.60 13.27 6.75
N GLN A 68 22.47 11.98 6.53
CA GLN A 68 23.60 11.06 6.28
C GLN A 68 24.04 11.02 4.80
N GLY A 69 23.40 11.80 3.92
CA GLY A 69 23.74 11.86 2.50
C GLY A 69 23.15 10.72 1.64
N TYR A 70 22.20 9.93 2.17
CA TYR A 70 21.54 8.90 1.38
C TYR A 70 20.51 9.49 0.41
N GLU A 71 20.24 8.73 -0.66
CA GLU A 71 19.16 9.05 -1.61
C GLU A 71 17.81 9.09 -0.89
N THR A 72 17.14 10.22 -0.95
CA THR A 72 15.84 10.45 -0.31
C THR A 72 14.89 11.25 -1.18
N SER A 73 15.08 11.20 -2.51
CA SER A 73 14.17 11.86 -3.46
C SER A 73 12.73 11.37 -3.27
N SER A 74 11.79 12.21 -3.63
CA SER A 74 10.36 11.86 -3.55
C SER A 74 10.05 10.62 -4.37
N ILE A 75 10.64 10.48 -5.57
CA ILE A 75 10.46 9.29 -6.42
C ILE A 75 10.98 8.04 -5.71
N PHE A 76 12.15 8.10 -5.07
CA PHE A 76 12.70 6.98 -4.32
C PHE A 76 11.77 6.52 -3.18
N LYS A 77 11.24 7.48 -2.41
CA LYS A 77 10.30 7.17 -1.32
C LYS A 77 9.01 6.54 -1.82
N MET A 78 8.47 7.02 -2.95
CA MET A 78 7.29 6.41 -3.59
C MET A 78 7.54 4.97 -4.00
N ILE A 79 8.72 4.69 -4.60
CA ILE A 79 9.08 3.35 -5.06
C ILE A 79 9.24 2.40 -3.86
N ILE A 80 9.95 2.83 -2.83
CA ILE A 80 10.13 2.06 -1.59
C ILE A 80 8.78 1.83 -0.90
N GLY A 81 7.92 2.87 -0.86
CA GLY A 81 6.57 2.74 -0.32
C GLY A 81 5.74 1.69 -1.05
N LEU A 82 5.79 1.66 -2.39
CA LEU A 82 5.11 0.63 -3.20
C LEU A 82 5.67 -0.77 -2.93
N ALA A 83 6.99 -0.92 -2.81
CA ALA A 83 7.62 -2.21 -2.52
C ALA A 83 7.24 -2.73 -1.13
N ILE A 84 7.29 -1.87 -0.11
CA ILE A 84 6.93 -2.23 1.27
C ILE A 84 5.45 -2.62 1.34
N MET A 85 4.55 -1.81 0.75
CA MET A 85 3.13 -2.11 0.70
C MET A 85 2.88 -3.44 -0.02
N GLY A 86 3.52 -3.65 -1.17
CA GLY A 86 3.43 -4.91 -1.92
C GLY A 86 3.83 -6.12 -1.07
N THR A 87 4.86 -5.98 -0.22
CA THR A 87 5.29 -7.05 0.70
C THR A 87 4.19 -7.46 1.68
N GLY A 88 3.25 -6.57 2.01
CA GLY A 88 2.09 -6.90 2.84
C GLY A 88 1.23 -8.02 2.25
N PHE A 89 1.14 -8.14 0.92
CA PHE A 89 0.33 -9.18 0.27
C PHE A 89 0.93 -10.59 0.39
N ILE A 90 2.23 -10.75 0.66
CA ILE A 90 2.80 -12.08 0.92
C ILE A 90 2.21 -12.68 2.20
N PHE A 91 1.88 -11.85 3.20
CA PHE A 91 1.23 -12.32 4.42
C PHE A 91 -0.22 -12.73 4.15
N MET A 92 -0.92 -12.04 3.26
CA MET A 92 -2.25 -12.44 2.81
C MET A 92 -2.23 -13.74 1.99
N TYR A 93 -1.18 -13.95 1.18
CA TYR A 93 -0.95 -15.23 0.50
C TYR A 93 -0.78 -16.37 1.50
N PHE A 94 0.05 -16.19 2.55
CA PHE A 94 0.21 -17.21 3.59
C PHE A 94 -1.08 -17.44 4.39
N ALA A 95 -1.82 -16.36 4.69
CA ALA A 95 -3.14 -16.46 5.30
C ALA A 95 -4.09 -17.33 4.46
N SER A 96 -4.16 -17.08 3.15
CA SER A 96 -5.04 -17.82 2.25
C SER A 96 -4.65 -19.31 2.17
N ASN A 97 -3.35 -19.62 2.15
CA ASN A 97 -2.88 -21.00 2.19
C ASN A 97 -3.23 -21.70 3.52
N GLU A 98 -3.05 -21.00 4.65
CA GLU A 98 -3.46 -21.53 5.96
C GLU A 98 -4.97 -21.78 6.01
N SER A 99 -5.77 -20.83 5.53
CA SER A 99 -7.22 -20.99 5.46
C SER A 99 -7.64 -22.18 4.59
N SER A 100 -6.94 -22.43 3.49
CA SER A 100 -7.20 -23.56 2.58
C SER A 100 -6.89 -24.92 3.24
N GLN A 101 -5.90 -24.97 4.16
CA GLN A 101 -5.50 -26.18 4.86
C GLN A 101 -6.34 -26.46 6.12
N TYR A 102 -6.68 -25.41 6.89
CA TYR A 102 -7.27 -25.53 8.22
C TYR A 102 -8.69 -24.95 8.30
N GLY A 103 -9.25 -24.48 7.18
CA GLY A 103 -10.59 -23.88 7.10
C GLY A 103 -10.62 -22.39 7.42
N LYS A 104 -9.74 -21.91 8.31
CA LYS A 104 -9.60 -20.48 8.64
C LYS A 104 -8.13 -20.15 8.90
N SER A 105 -7.75 -18.89 8.64
CA SER A 105 -6.43 -18.36 8.95
C SER A 105 -6.41 -17.58 10.26
N ALA A 106 -5.24 -17.48 10.88
CA ALA A 106 -5.05 -16.68 12.08
C ALA A 106 -5.10 -15.16 11.78
N MET A 107 -5.62 -14.37 12.73
CA MET A 107 -5.73 -12.91 12.59
C MET A 107 -4.39 -12.18 12.41
N TYR A 108 -3.30 -12.70 12.95
CA TYR A 108 -2.00 -12.02 12.91
C TYR A 108 -1.51 -11.77 11.50
N TRP A 109 -1.88 -12.60 10.52
CA TRP A 109 -1.53 -12.39 9.11
C TRP A 109 -2.08 -11.08 8.58
N ILE A 110 -3.34 -10.79 8.89
CA ILE A 110 -3.99 -9.54 8.48
C ILE A 110 -3.33 -8.34 9.16
N PHE A 111 -3.03 -8.43 10.47
CA PHE A 111 -2.31 -7.36 11.17
C PHE A 111 -0.95 -7.08 10.56
N LEU A 112 -0.18 -8.13 10.18
CA LEU A 112 1.08 -7.98 9.46
C LEU A 112 0.88 -7.31 8.10
N ALA A 113 -0.11 -7.73 7.31
CA ALA A 113 -0.42 -7.11 6.04
C ALA A 113 -0.73 -5.62 6.21
N TYR A 114 -1.61 -5.24 7.14
CA TYR A 114 -1.92 -3.84 7.44
C TYR A 114 -0.71 -3.05 7.92
N PHE A 115 0.18 -3.68 8.71
CA PHE A 115 1.44 -3.04 9.12
C PHE A 115 2.28 -2.63 7.91
N PHE A 116 2.56 -3.56 7.00
CA PHE A 116 3.35 -3.26 5.79
C PHE A 116 2.63 -2.28 4.86
N HIS A 117 1.31 -2.39 4.72
CA HIS A 117 0.50 -1.42 3.96
C HIS A 117 0.65 -0.01 4.53
N THR A 118 0.53 0.15 5.84
CA THR A 118 0.64 1.46 6.51
C THR A 118 2.04 2.05 6.40
N ILE A 119 3.09 1.24 6.61
CA ILE A 119 4.48 1.72 6.44
C ILE A 119 4.72 2.15 4.99
N GLY A 120 4.26 1.36 4.02
CA GLY A 120 4.34 1.72 2.59
C GLY A 120 3.58 3.01 2.27
N GLU A 121 2.38 3.17 2.83
CA GLU A 121 1.57 4.38 2.70
C GLU A 121 2.29 5.61 3.27
N LEU A 122 2.82 5.53 4.48
CA LEU A 122 3.56 6.62 5.12
C LEU A 122 4.80 7.04 4.32
N CYS A 123 5.42 6.12 3.59
CA CYS A 123 6.53 6.43 2.70
C CYS A 123 6.08 7.10 1.39
N ALA A 124 4.92 6.75 0.84
CA ALA A 124 4.48 7.16 -0.48
C ALA A 124 3.44 8.29 -0.47
N SER A 125 2.33 8.12 0.24
CA SER A 125 1.14 8.98 0.12
C SER A 125 1.40 10.47 0.41
N PRO A 126 1.99 10.87 1.56
CA PRO A 126 2.26 12.29 1.84
C PRO A 126 3.31 12.88 0.88
N VAL A 127 4.23 12.02 0.40
CA VAL A 127 5.28 12.41 -0.54
C VAL A 127 4.71 12.65 -1.93
N ILE A 128 3.81 11.81 -2.42
CA ILE A 128 3.13 11.96 -3.71
C ILE A 128 2.43 13.31 -3.77
N LEU A 129 1.64 13.64 -2.76
CA LEU A 129 0.89 14.89 -2.71
C LEU A 129 1.80 16.12 -2.72
N SER A 130 2.84 16.12 -1.87
CA SER A 130 3.83 17.19 -1.81
C SER A 130 4.62 17.33 -3.12
N PHE A 131 5.01 16.21 -3.74
CA PHE A 131 5.77 16.19 -4.99
C PHE A 131 4.97 16.78 -6.15
N ILE A 132 3.70 16.42 -6.29
CA ILE A 132 2.83 16.94 -7.34
C ILE A 132 2.65 18.45 -7.20
N THR A 133 2.41 18.96 -5.99
CA THR A 133 2.23 20.38 -5.75
C THR A 133 3.50 21.19 -6.01
N LYS A 134 4.68 20.63 -5.77
CA LYS A 134 5.97 21.27 -6.06
C LYS A 134 6.30 21.32 -7.55
N LEU A 135 5.95 20.28 -8.31
CA LEU A 135 6.20 20.21 -9.75
C LEU A 135 5.18 21.02 -10.56
N ALA A 136 4.00 21.26 -10.03
CA ALA A 136 2.94 21.94 -10.74
C ALA A 136 3.22 23.45 -10.86
N PRO A 137 3.22 24.04 -12.08
CA PRO A 137 3.23 25.50 -12.22
C PRO A 137 2.04 26.10 -11.50
N LEU A 138 2.23 27.22 -10.79
CA LEU A 138 1.19 27.87 -9.97
C LEU A 138 -0.15 28.02 -10.68
N LYS A 139 -0.12 28.36 -11.98
CA LYS A 139 -1.33 28.52 -12.81
C LYS A 139 -2.14 27.22 -12.97
N TYR A 140 -1.51 26.06 -12.89
CA TYR A 140 -2.12 24.77 -13.19
C TYR A 140 -2.24 23.83 -12.00
N VAL A 141 -1.87 24.27 -10.79
CA VAL A 141 -1.90 23.42 -9.58
C VAL A 141 -3.24 22.74 -9.38
N SER A 142 -4.35 23.48 -9.47
CA SER A 142 -5.70 22.92 -9.29
C SER A 142 -6.04 21.87 -10.34
N SER A 143 -5.69 22.11 -11.62
CA SER A 143 -5.94 21.14 -12.70
C SER A 143 -5.11 19.86 -12.52
N ILE A 144 -3.84 20.00 -12.13
CA ILE A 144 -2.94 18.87 -11.88
C ILE A 144 -3.40 18.07 -10.66
N MET A 145 -3.90 18.74 -9.62
CA MET A 145 -4.54 18.07 -8.47
C MET A 145 -5.82 17.34 -8.88
N GLY A 146 -6.60 17.88 -9.80
CA GLY A 146 -7.75 17.16 -10.38
C GLY A 146 -7.34 15.87 -11.09
N ILE A 147 -6.25 15.89 -11.88
CA ILE A 147 -5.68 14.70 -12.53
C ILE A 147 -5.15 13.70 -11.48
N TYR A 148 -4.57 14.18 -10.39
CA TYR A 148 -4.15 13.34 -9.27
C TYR A 148 -5.33 12.56 -8.67
N PHE A 149 -6.43 13.24 -8.33
CA PHE A 149 -7.62 12.57 -7.80
C PHE A 149 -8.29 11.66 -8.84
N ALA A 150 -8.30 12.04 -10.10
CA ALA A 150 -8.75 11.16 -11.18
C ALA A 150 -7.91 9.87 -11.28
N SER A 151 -6.59 9.98 -11.08
CA SER A 151 -5.69 8.82 -11.03
C SER A 151 -5.99 7.89 -9.85
N ILE A 152 -6.34 8.44 -8.68
CA ILE A 152 -6.81 7.65 -7.53
C ILE A 152 -8.12 6.92 -7.90
N GLY A 153 -9.09 7.62 -8.50
CA GLY A 153 -10.35 7.01 -8.94
C GLY A 153 -10.16 5.87 -9.95
N ILE A 154 -9.21 6.02 -10.87
CA ILE A 154 -8.82 4.95 -11.81
C ILE A 154 -8.21 3.77 -11.02
N GLY A 155 -7.33 4.04 -10.06
CA GLY A 155 -6.74 3.03 -9.17
C GLY A 155 -7.82 2.23 -8.42
N ASN A 156 -8.80 2.93 -7.83
CA ASN A 156 -9.91 2.30 -7.12
C ASN A 156 -10.77 1.42 -8.03
N LYS A 157 -10.98 1.84 -9.29
CA LYS A 157 -11.65 0.99 -10.28
C LYS A 157 -10.88 -0.30 -10.55
N PHE A 158 -9.56 -0.21 -10.75
CA PHE A 158 -8.72 -1.39 -10.90
C PHE A 158 -8.72 -2.28 -9.64
N ALA A 159 -8.74 -1.68 -8.45
CA ALA A 159 -8.87 -2.44 -7.20
C ALA A 159 -10.15 -3.29 -7.19
N GLY A 160 -11.28 -2.73 -7.58
CA GLY A 160 -12.55 -3.47 -7.69
C GLY A 160 -12.47 -4.61 -8.71
N MET A 161 -11.83 -4.38 -9.88
CA MET A 161 -11.65 -5.42 -10.90
C MET A 161 -10.74 -6.56 -10.40
N ILE A 162 -9.65 -6.23 -9.71
CA ILE A 162 -8.75 -7.23 -9.09
C ILE A 162 -9.52 -8.04 -8.03
N GLY A 163 -10.29 -7.36 -7.16
CA GLY A 163 -11.12 -8.04 -6.17
C GLY A 163 -12.16 -8.98 -6.80
N GLN A 164 -12.77 -8.59 -7.91
CA GLN A 164 -13.68 -9.45 -8.65
C GLN A 164 -12.98 -10.69 -9.24
N SER A 165 -11.76 -10.52 -9.76
CA SER A 165 -10.97 -11.62 -10.33
C SER A 165 -10.60 -12.69 -9.29
N SER A 166 -10.61 -12.36 -8.00
CA SER A 166 -10.35 -13.36 -6.95
C SER A 166 -11.42 -14.45 -6.85
N GLN A 167 -12.63 -14.19 -7.36
CA GLN A 167 -13.70 -15.19 -7.42
C GLN A 167 -13.43 -16.26 -8.51
N GLU A 168 -12.69 -15.92 -9.56
CA GLU A 168 -12.36 -16.83 -10.65
C GLU A 168 -11.03 -17.57 -10.43
N TYR A 169 -10.01 -16.86 -9.98
CA TYR A 169 -8.63 -17.36 -9.84
C TYR A 169 -8.25 -17.81 -8.44
N GLY A 170 -9.06 -17.45 -7.44
CA GLY A 170 -8.73 -17.68 -6.04
C GLY A 170 -8.00 -16.50 -5.40
N GLU A 171 -8.20 -16.35 -4.08
CA GLU A 171 -7.64 -15.24 -3.30
C GLU A 171 -6.11 -15.36 -3.15
N SER A 172 -5.61 -16.60 -2.99
CA SER A 172 -4.18 -16.90 -2.84
C SER A 172 -3.39 -16.39 -4.03
N GLU A 173 -3.85 -16.75 -5.24
CA GLU A 173 -3.23 -16.39 -6.50
C GLU A 173 -3.25 -14.88 -6.71
N ILE A 174 -4.35 -14.22 -6.40
CA ILE A 174 -4.48 -12.76 -6.54
C ILE A 174 -3.54 -12.04 -5.57
N PHE A 175 -3.48 -12.44 -4.30
CA PHE A 175 -2.55 -11.83 -3.34
C PHE A 175 -1.09 -12.00 -3.78
N PHE A 176 -0.72 -13.19 -4.26
CA PHE A 176 0.62 -13.44 -4.76
C PHE A 176 0.93 -12.64 -6.03
N MET A 177 -0.01 -12.53 -6.96
CA MET A 177 0.16 -11.72 -8.17
C MET A 177 0.35 -10.24 -7.85
N ILE A 178 -0.42 -9.66 -6.90
CA ILE A 178 -0.25 -8.27 -6.49
C ILE A 178 1.14 -8.07 -5.87
N PHE A 179 1.56 -8.98 -4.99
CA PHE A 179 2.90 -8.94 -4.38
C PHE A 179 4.00 -8.89 -5.45
N ILE A 180 4.02 -9.86 -6.38
CA ILE A 180 5.03 -9.92 -7.44
C ILE A 180 4.96 -8.68 -8.34
N PHE A 181 3.75 -8.23 -8.72
CA PHE A 181 3.57 -7.07 -9.56
C PHE A 181 4.13 -5.79 -8.93
N CYS A 182 3.82 -5.53 -7.65
CA CYS A 182 4.35 -4.38 -6.92
C CYS A 182 5.88 -4.41 -6.83
N LEU A 183 6.48 -5.58 -6.57
CA LEU A 183 7.93 -5.73 -6.52
C LEU A 183 8.57 -5.53 -7.89
N MET A 184 8.03 -6.12 -8.95
CA MET A 184 8.56 -5.96 -10.31
C MET A 184 8.52 -4.49 -10.76
N ILE A 185 7.40 -3.80 -10.53
CA ILE A 185 7.30 -2.37 -10.85
C ILE A 185 8.28 -1.55 -10.02
N SER A 186 8.42 -1.84 -8.75
CA SER A 186 9.37 -1.13 -7.88
C SER A 186 10.82 -1.33 -8.36
N LEU A 187 11.23 -2.54 -8.72
CA LEU A 187 12.55 -2.84 -9.27
C LEU A 187 12.78 -2.13 -10.61
N LEU A 188 11.79 -2.16 -11.50
CA LEU A 188 11.86 -1.45 -12.78
C LEU A 188 12.05 0.06 -12.56
N LEU A 189 11.29 0.66 -11.65
CA LEU A 189 11.39 2.10 -11.37
C LEU A 189 12.70 2.47 -10.69
N ILE A 190 13.26 1.62 -9.82
CA ILE A 190 14.61 1.82 -9.24
C ILE A 190 15.66 1.84 -10.35
N PHE A 191 15.57 0.94 -11.32
CA PHE A 191 16.50 0.93 -12.45
C PHE A 191 16.49 2.25 -13.24
N PHE A 192 15.32 2.87 -13.39
CA PHE A 192 15.16 4.15 -14.09
C PHE A 192 15.23 5.38 -13.20
N ILE A 193 15.50 5.27 -11.90
CA ILE A 193 15.40 6.37 -10.93
C ILE A 193 16.24 7.60 -11.31
N LYS A 194 17.46 7.40 -11.80
CA LYS A 194 18.34 8.50 -12.23
C LYS A 194 17.74 9.29 -13.40
N LYS A 195 17.11 8.60 -14.36
CA LYS A 195 16.43 9.22 -15.49
C LYS A 195 15.18 9.97 -15.04
N LEU A 196 14.41 9.36 -14.14
CA LEU A 196 13.18 9.95 -13.58
C LEU A 196 13.50 11.23 -12.77
N ASN A 197 14.51 11.20 -11.91
CA ASN A 197 14.95 12.37 -11.14
C ASN A 197 15.40 13.51 -12.07
N ARG A 198 16.13 13.20 -13.17
CA ARG A 198 16.52 14.20 -14.15
C ARG A 198 15.32 14.85 -14.86
N LEU A 199 14.30 14.06 -15.23
CA LEU A 199 13.08 14.57 -15.87
C LEU A 199 12.27 15.49 -14.96
N CYS A 200 12.39 15.33 -13.65
CA CYS A 200 11.75 16.20 -12.66
C CYS A 200 12.61 17.41 -12.28
N HIS A 201 13.64 17.74 -13.09
CA HIS A 201 14.55 18.89 -12.89
C HIS A 201 15.20 18.91 -11.50
N ASN A 202 15.39 17.74 -10.87
CA ASN A 202 15.89 17.60 -9.49
C ASN A 202 15.11 18.45 -8.47
N ALA A 203 13.84 18.65 -8.70
CA ALA A 203 12.97 19.53 -7.87
C ALA A 203 12.90 19.13 -6.38
N ASP A 204 13.49 18.01 -6.01
CA ASP A 204 13.45 17.41 -4.69
C ASP A 204 14.82 17.22 -4.01
N ILE A 205 15.91 17.62 -4.67
CA ILE A 205 17.26 17.45 -4.11
C ILE A 205 17.65 18.65 -3.26
#